data_e7e9a542fb2622ce6515dbe2a98c6731
#
_entry.id   e7e9a542fb2622ce6515dbe2a98c6731
#
_cell.length_a   1.000
_cell.length_b   1.000
_cell.length_c   1.000
_cell.angle_alpha   90.00
_cell.angle_beta   90.00
_cell.angle_gamma   90.00
#
_symmetry.space_group_name_H-M   'P 1'
#
loop_
_entity.id
_entity.type
_entity.pdbx_description
1 polymer ?
#
loop_
_entity_poly.entity_id
_entity_poly.type
_entity_poly.pdbx_seq_one_letter_code
_entity_poly.pdbx_strand_id
1 'polypeptide(L)' 'PDFYMKVKETNGKIKNYVIEVKPAKQTIPPKKPKRQTKGYIREAYEYAKNQAKWKMAKEFCADRQWEFKVVTEKELGI' A
#
# COMPACT_ATOMS: atom_id res chain seq x y z
N PRO A 1 -1.86 4.02 -7.34
CA PRO A 1 -2.80 4.34 -6.25
C PRO A 1 -4.24 4.35 -6.76
N ASP A 2 -5.16 3.95 -5.88
CA ASP A 2 -6.57 3.84 -6.27
C ASP A 2 -7.35 5.12 -6.02
N PHE A 3 -6.98 5.87 -4.97
CA PHE A 3 -7.72 7.05 -4.58
C PHE A 3 -6.79 8.18 -4.18
N TYR A 4 -7.24 9.39 -4.48
CA TYR A 4 -6.68 10.62 -3.95
C TYR A 4 -7.79 11.30 -3.15
N MET A 5 -7.46 11.72 -1.92
CA MET A 5 -8.47 12.29 -1.03
C MET A 5 -7.95 13.53 -0.33
N LYS A 6 -8.76 14.57 -0.30
CA LYS A 6 -8.52 15.79 0.44
C LYS A 6 -9.41 15.80 1.67
N VAL A 7 -8.82 15.95 2.86
CA VAL A 7 -9.57 15.97 4.10
C VAL A 7 -9.29 17.28 4.82
N LYS A 8 -10.36 18.00 5.16
CA LYS A 8 -10.27 19.20 5.98
C LYS A 8 -10.40 18.79 7.45
N GLU A 9 -9.37 19.05 8.24
CA GLU A 9 -9.40 18.75 9.66
C GLU A 9 -10.16 19.82 10.45
N THR A 10 -10.51 19.48 11.68
CA THR A 10 -11.26 20.39 12.56
C THR A 10 -10.50 21.67 12.85
N ASN A 11 -9.17 21.64 12.79
CA ASN A 11 -8.33 22.83 12.99
C ASN A 11 -8.18 23.69 11.74
N GLY A 12 -8.93 23.38 10.67
CA GLY A 12 -8.87 24.13 9.41
C GLY A 12 -7.78 23.71 8.45
N LYS A 13 -6.88 22.83 8.86
CA LYS A 13 -5.82 22.34 7.97
C LYS A 13 -6.37 21.34 6.98
N ILE A 14 -5.78 21.33 5.78
CA ILE A 14 -6.14 20.38 4.74
C ILE A 14 -5.03 19.34 4.63
N LYS A 15 -5.39 18.06 4.73
CA LYS A 15 -4.48 16.95 4.50
C LYS A 15 -4.85 16.24 3.21
N ASN A 16 -3.83 15.88 2.44
CA ASN A 16 -4.00 15.15 1.20
C ASN A 16 -3.50 13.72 1.39
N TYR A 17 -4.31 12.77 0.95
CA TYR A 17 -4.01 11.35 1.08
C TYR A 17 -4.02 10.70 -0.29
N VAL A 18 -3.05 9.83 -0.52
CA VAL A 18 -3.06 8.90 -1.65
C VAL A 18 -3.26 7.52 -1.05
N ILE A 19 -4.29 6.84 -1.48
CA ILE A 19 -4.73 5.57 -0.88
C ILE A 19 -4.65 4.46 -1.91
N GLU A 20 -4.01 3.37 -1.51
CA GLU A 20 -3.95 2.12 -2.27
C GLU A 20 -4.76 1.08 -1.52
N VAL A 21 -5.72 0.43 -2.18
CA VAL A 21 -6.51 -0.65 -1.58
C VAL A 21 -5.95 -1.98 -2.04
N LYS A 22 -5.54 -2.81 -1.10
CA LYS A 22 -4.98 -4.14 -1.38
C LYS A 22 -5.48 -5.16 -0.36
N PRO A 23 -5.64 -6.43 -0.77
CA PRO A 23 -5.90 -7.49 0.21
C PRO A 23 -4.76 -7.57 1.22
N ALA A 24 -5.10 -7.81 2.49
CA ALA A 24 -4.08 -7.93 3.55
C ALA A 24 -3.02 -8.97 3.20
N LYS A 25 -3.41 -10.04 2.54
CA LYS A 25 -2.53 -11.09 2.07
C LYS A 25 -1.38 -10.55 1.21
N GLN A 26 -1.61 -9.49 0.44
CA GLN A 26 -0.60 -8.90 -0.44
C GLN A 26 0.28 -7.87 0.27
N THR A 27 -0.02 -7.53 1.51
CA THR A 27 0.77 -6.56 2.28
C THR A 27 1.82 -7.21 3.15
N ILE A 28 1.84 -8.55 3.22
CA ILE A 28 2.83 -9.31 3.97
C ILE A 28 3.62 -10.20 3.00
N PRO A 29 4.89 -10.54 3.33
CA PRO A 29 5.67 -11.41 2.46
C PRO A 29 5.04 -12.81 2.38
N PRO A 30 5.10 -13.45 1.21
CA PRO A 30 4.57 -14.80 1.10
C PRO A 30 5.36 -15.80 1.94
N LYS A 31 4.66 -16.77 2.51
CA LYS A 31 5.29 -17.81 3.35
C LYS A 31 6.17 -18.70 2.46
N LYS A 32 7.42 -18.86 2.86
CA LYS A 32 8.36 -19.70 2.12
C LYS A 32 7.96 -21.18 2.23
N PRO A 33 7.66 -21.87 1.11
CA PRO A 33 7.33 -23.29 1.15
C PRO A 33 8.59 -24.15 1.28
N LYS A 34 8.42 -25.41 1.60
CA LYS A 34 9.53 -26.37 1.66
C LYS A 34 10.22 -26.53 0.31
N ARG A 35 9.44 -26.46 -0.78
CA ARG A 35 9.95 -26.47 -2.14
C ARG A 35 9.66 -25.15 -2.80
N GLN A 36 10.62 -24.67 -3.58
CA GLN A 36 10.42 -23.46 -4.37
C GLN A 36 9.51 -23.80 -5.55
N THR A 37 8.33 -23.20 -5.58
CA THR A 37 7.35 -23.41 -6.64
C THR A 37 7.24 -22.17 -7.51
N LYS A 38 6.68 -22.33 -8.72
CA LYS A 38 6.42 -21.19 -9.59
C LYS A 38 5.44 -20.21 -8.95
N GLY A 39 4.47 -20.74 -8.20
CA GLY A 39 3.51 -19.90 -7.48
C GLY A 39 4.18 -19.04 -6.43
N TYR A 40 5.09 -19.62 -5.64
CA TYR A 40 5.84 -18.86 -4.64
C TYR A 40 6.72 -17.79 -5.29
N ILE A 41 7.41 -18.13 -6.37
CA ILE A 41 8.28 -17.18 -7.07
C ILE A 41 7.45 -16.02 -7.59
N ARG A 42 6.27 -16.27 -8.14
CA ARG A 42 5.36 -15.24 -8.63
C ARG A 42 4.89 -14.33 -7.49
N GLU A 43 4.46 -14.93 -6.38
CA GLU A 43 3.99 -14.17 -5.22
C GLU A 43 5.11 -13.32 -4.63
N ALA A 44 6.32 -13.86 -4.53
CA ALA A 44 7.48 -13.13 -4.02
C ALA A 44 7.83 -11.96 -4.94
N TYR A 45 7.76 -12.17 -6.25
CA TYR A 45 8.01 -11.12 -7.24
C TYR A 45 6.97 -10.00 -7.13
N GLU A 46 5.69 -10.36 -7.06
CA GLU A 46 4.62 -9.38 -6.94
C GLU A 46 4.72 -8.60 -5.65
N TYR A 47 5.08 -9.28 -4.55
CA TYR A 47 5.28 -8.61 -3.26
C TYR A 47 6.42 -7.58 -3.36
N ALA A 48 7.56 -7.98 -3.91
CA ALA A 48 8.70 -7.08 -4.06
C ALA A 48 8.38 -5.89 -4.97
N LYS A 49 7.66 -6.16 -6.05
CA LYS A 49 7.22 -5.13 -7.01
C LYS A 49 6.30 -4.11 -6.33
N ASN A 50 5.34 -4.59 -5.53
CA ASN A 50 4.43 -3.71 -4.80
C ASN A 50 5.17 -2.89 -3.75
N GLN A 51 6.11 -3.49 -3.03
CA GLN A 51 6.91 -2.78 -2.04
C GLN A 51 7.70 -1.64 -2.67
N ALA A 52 8.29 -1.90 -3.84
CA ALA A 52 9.04 -0.87 -4.57
C ALA A 52 8.12 0.26 -5.02
N LYS A 53 6.95 -0.07 -5.55
CA LYS A 53 5.97 0.95 -5.98
C LYS A 53 5.49 1.78 -4.80
N TRP A 54 5.23 1.16 -3.66
CA TRP A 54 4.74 1.86 -2.48
C TRP A 54 5.82 2.76 -1.89
N LYS A 55 7.08 2.33 -1.93
CA LYS A 55 8.19 3.16 -1.50
C LYS A 55 8.29 4.42 -2.35
N MET A 56 8.20 4.28 -3.67
CA MET A 56 8.22 5.43 -4.58
C MET A 56 7.02 6.34 -4.37
N ALA A 57 5.85 5.77 -4.18
CA ALA A 57 4.63 6.54 -3.92
C ALA A 57 4.73 7.31 -2.60
N LYS A 58 5.30 6.68 -1.58
CA LYS A 58 5.51 7.31 -0.28
C LYS A 58 6.47 8.48 -0.38
N GLU A 59 7.57 8.32 -1.14
CA GLU A 59 8.54 9.40 -1.36
C GLU A 59 7.90 10.55 -2.15
N PHE A 60 7.13 10.22 -3.19
CA PHE A 60 6.39 11.20 -3.98
C PHE A 60 5.45 12.02 -3.10
N CYS A 61 4.71 11.35 -2.23
CA CYS A 61 3.79 12.01 -1.32
C CYS A 61 4.53 12.85 -0.28
N ALA A 62 5.64 12.36 0.25
CA ALA A 62 6.43 13.09 1.24
C ALA A 62 6.95 14.41 0.67
N ASP A 63 7.41 14.42 -0.59
CA ASP A 63 7.89 15.61 -1.27
C ASP A 63 6.81 16.68 -1.38
N ARG A 64 5.53 16.27 -1.40
CA ARG A 64 4.37 17.18 -1.51
C ARG A 64 3.68 17.42 -0.18
N GLN A 65 4.22 16.87 0.91
CA GLN A 65 3.60 16.90 2.24
C GLN A 65 2.23 16.22 2.25
N TRP A 66 2.07 15.19 1.41
CA TRP A 66 0.91 14.32 1.38
C TRP A 66 1.20 13.06 2.16
N GLU A 67 0.15 12.34 2.55
CA GLU A 67 0.30 11.04 3.19
C GLU A 67 -0.07 9.92 2.22
N PHE A 68 0.70 8.84 2.23
CA PHE A 68 0.41 7.64 1.47
C PHE A 68 -0.02 6.54 2.44
N LYS A 69 -1.14 5.90 2.13
CA LYS A 69 -1.68 4.80 2.95
C LYS A 69 -2.04 3.61 2.09
N VAL A 70 -1.71 2.41 2.59
CA VAL A 70 -2.21 1.16 2.03
C VAL A 70 -3.32 0.68 2.97
N VAL A 71 -4.52 0.51 2.41
CA VAL A 71 -5.71 0.12 3.15
C VAL A 71 -6.12 -1.29 2.74
N THR A 72 -6.42 -2.13 3.71
CA THR A 72 -6.83 -3.50 3.47
C THR A 72 -8.30 -3.67 3.83
N GLU A 73 -8.85 -4.87 3.55
CA GLU A 73 -10.21 -5.22 3.93
C GLU A 73 -10.43 -5.11 5.44
N LYS A 74 -9.36 -5.24 6.23
CA LYS A 74 -9.46 -5.13 7.69
C LYS A 74 -9.83 -3.71 8.13
N GLU A 75 -9.21 -2.70 7.51
CA GLU A 75 -9.52 -1.30 7.80
C GLU A 75 -10.90 -0.92 7.26
N LEU A 76 -11.34 -1.59 6.20
CA LEU A 76 -12.65 -1.33 5.61
C LEU A 76 -13.79 -2.06 6.34
N GLY A 77 -13.46 -2.94 7.27
CA GLY A 77 -14.46 -3.67 8.04
C GLY A 77 -15.15 -4.80 7.29
N ILE A 78 -14.49 -5.32 6.25
CA ILE A 78 -15.05 -6.38 5.42
C ILE A 78 -14.48 -7.74 5.81
#